data_71583eb2693873136a31f7ea22b88f48
#
_entry.id   71583eb2693873136a31f7ea22b88f48
#
_cell.length_a   1.000
_cell.length_b   1.000
_cell.length_c   1.000
_cell.angle_alpha   90.00
_cell.angle_beta   90.00
_cell.angle_gamma   90.00
#
_symmetry.space_group_name_H-M   'P 1'
#
loop_
_entity.id
_entity.type
_entity.pdbx_description
1 polymer ?
#
loop_
_entity_poly.entity_id
_entity_poly.type
_entity_poly.pdbx_seq_one_letter_code
_entity_poly.pdbx_strand_id
1 'polypeptide(L)'
;MKPEEFKQNVKDRVRVFEDGGIRLLKKGKRGIIRAIFGRTGLVLALFFVQVLLLFSVFRWFTALVPHLLGGSIAFTAVMVIYLLNSDMDNSAKITWLVVIALVPVLGVVLFWWTKGEVGHRMLKRRLKQLEQDTREQLPQDAQTLERLKAQELGAASLAYYLRGKGGGFPVYENTVVTYFPGGEAKFAELLCQLEKAKQYIFLEYFIIDEGLMWGRVLEVLARKAAEGVHVRVMYDGTCEFTTLPRDYPKRLERLGIACKVFSPLMPFVSTHYNYRDHRKVLVIDGKVGFTGGVNLADEYINHVEKFGRWKDAAVMLEGEAVRSLTAIFLQMWDIAQEPEFEAYLKQPIPAPAGAKGFAAPYGDCPLDGERVGELVYIDLLNRARKYIHIMTPYLILDGELETALKFAAERGVDVHLILPGKPDKRIPYALAKTHYAALIRSGVKISEWVPGFVHAKVFVVDDREAVVGTINLDYRSLYHHFEDAVWMVDAPCIPAIEDDFQRTLTQCRTVEATTQSIWQGQTLLRLTGRLVKAIAPLL
;
A
#
# COMPACT_ATOMS: atom_id res chain seq x y z
N MET A 1 23.28 24.70 15.17
CA MET A 1 22.43 25.92 15.09
C MET A 1 21.36 25.82 16.17
N LYS A 2 21.17 26.83 17.01
CA LYS A 2 20.12 26.77 18.04
C LYS A 2 18.74 26.83 17.38
N PRO A 3 17.68 26.18 17.95
CA PRO A 3 16.34 26.16 17.35
C PRO A 3 15.78 27.55 17.03
N GLU A 4 16.19 28.57 17.78
CA GLU A 4 15.76 29.96 17.57
C GLU A 4 16.44 30.63 16.37
N GLU A 5 17.75 30.36 16.16
CA GLU A 5 18.49 30.86 14.99
C GLU A 5 17.99 30.20 13.70
N PHE A 6 17.58 28.91 13.75
CA PHE A 6 16.96 28.24 12.64
C PHE A 6 15.58 28.87 12.30
N LYS A 7 14.73 29.13 13.33
CA LYS A 7 13.45 29.81 13.14
C LYS A 7 13.61 31.20 12.51
N GLN A 8 14.69 31.91 12.84
CA GLN A 8 14.94 33.26 12.30
C GLN A 8 15.41 33.23 10.84
N ASN A 9 16.29 32.28 10.48
CA ASN A 9 16.80 32.12 9.11
C ASN A 9 15.75 31.53 8.15
N VAL A 10 14.76 30.81 8.68
CA VAL A 10 13.69 30.17 7.91
C VAL A 10 12.43 31.04 7.82
N LYS A 11 12.27 32.04 8.73
CA LYS A 11 11.08 32.94 8.79
C LYS A 11 10.75 33.61 7.46
N ASP A 12 11.73 33.99 6.66
CA ASP A 12 11.51 34.66 5.37
C ASP A 12 11.10 33.71 4.25
N ARG A 13 11.26 32.41 4.46
CA ARG A 13 11.00 31.35 3.44
C ARG A 13 9.85 30.43 3.78
N VAL A 14 9.44 30.38 5.06
CA VAL A 14 8.52 29.38 5.61
C VAL A 14 7.58 30.04 6.62
N ARG A 15 6.32 29.58 6.65
CA ARG A 15 5.37 30.00 7.69
C ARG A 15 5.43 29.05 8.88
N VAL A 16 5.71 29.59 10.05
CA VAL A 16 5.54 28.91 11.34
C VAL A 16 4.13 29.20 11.84
N PHE A 17 3.38 28.20 12.23
CA PHE A 17 2.03 28.33 12.73
C PHE A 17 1.97 28.27 14.26
N GLU A 18 0.90 28.80 14.85
CA GLU A 18 0.69 28.83 16.31
C GLU A 18 0.61 27.43 16.91
N ASP A 19 0.08 26.45 16.15
CA ASP A 19 0.06 25.03 16.50
C ASP A 19 1.42 24.32 16.35
N GLY A 20 2.45 25.08 15.87
CA GLY A 20 3.80 24.62 15.59
C GLY A 20 3.92 23.92 14.24
N GLY A 21 5.20 23.70 13.82
CA GLY A 21 5.54 23.10 12.53
C GLY A 21 5.65 24.11 11.38
N ILE A 22 6.21 23.61 10.27
CA ILE A 22 6.53 24.38 9.07
C ILE A 22 5.56 24.02 7.95
N ARG A 23 5.01 25.03 7.26
CA ARG A 23 4.19 24.84 6.06
C ARG A 23 4.76 25.65 4.88
N LEU A 24 4.92 25.01 3.74
CA LEU A 24 5.48 25.60 2.53
C LEU A 24 4.42 26.18 1.59
N LEU A 25 3.15 25.88 1.82
CA LEU A 25 2.03 26.34 1.01
C LEU A 25 1.29 27.49 1.69
N LYS A 26 0.88 28.49 0.87
CA LYS A 26 -0.11 29.48 1.31
C LYS A 26 -1.50 28.84 1.23
N LYS A 27 -2.24 28.81 2.33
CA LYS A 27 -3.67 28.44 2.32
C LYS A 27 -4.42 29.41 1.38
N GLY A 28 -4.63 29.03 0.13
CA GLY A 28 -5.48 29.76 -0.81
C GLY A 28 -6.86 29.10 -0.90
N LYS A 29 -7.94 29.89 -0.95
CA LYS A 29 -9.28 29.33 -1.24
C LYS A 29 -9.21 28.57 -2.57
N ARG A 30 -9.46 27.26 -2.56
CA ARG A 30 -9.64 26.43 -3.77
C ARG A 30 -10.99 26.84 -4.39
N GLY A 31 -10.97 27.76 -5.35
CA GLY A 31 -12.19 28.15 -6.10
C GLY A 31 -12.46 27.13 -7.21
N ILE A 32 -13.74 26.84 -7.47
CA ILE A 32 -14.23 25.96 -8.56
C ILE A 32 -13.62 26.37 -9.91
N ILE A 33 -13.46 27.66 -10.18
CA ILE A 33 -12.82 28.20 -11.39
C ILE A 33 -11.37 27.73 -11.52
N ARG A 34 -10.62 27.66 -10.42
CA ARG A 34 -9.24 27.18 -10.41
C ARG A 34 -9.14 25.66 -10.60
N ALA A 35 -10.18 24.90 -10.21
CA ALA A 35 -10.28 23.48 -10.48
C ALA A 35 -10.60 23.21 -11.95
N ILE A 36 -11.48 23.97 -12.58
CA ILE A 36 -11.89 23.82 -13.99
C ILE A 36 -10.77 24.29 -14.95
N PHE A 37 -10.18 25.46 -14.72
CA PHE A 37 -9.09 26.02 -15.53
C PHE A 37 -7.70 25.63 -15.01
N GLY A 38 -7.61 24.87 -13.94
CA GLY A 38 -6.40 24.28 -13.45
C GLY A 38 -6.05 22.99 -14.19
N ARG A 39 -4.94 22.38 -13.78
CA ARG A 39 -4.42 21.13 -14.33
C ARG A 39 -5.44 19.98 -14.32
N THR A 40 -6.28 19.90 -13.29
CA THR A 40 -7.35 18.91 -13.16
C THR A 40 -8.35 19.03 -14.31
N GLY A 41 -8.78 20.24 -14.62
CA GLY A 41 -9.68 20.51 -15.75
C GLY A 41 -9.02 20.19 -17.09
N LEU A 42 -7.74 20.55 -17.26
CA LEU A 42 -6.97 20.20 -18.48
C LEU A 42 -6.83 18.69 -18.67
N VAL A 43 -6.48 17.96 -17.60
CA VAL A 43 -6.36 16.48 -17.63
C VAL A 43 -7.71 15.84 -17.96
N LEU A 44 -8.80 16.30 -17.35
CA LEU A 44 -10.14 15.80 -17.64
C LEU A 44 -10.58 16.14 -19.07
N ALA A 45 -10.27 17.33 -19.57
CA ALA A 45 -10.56 17.72 -20.95
C ALA A 45 -9.77 16.87 -21.96
N LEU A 46 -8.47 16.66 -21.73
CA LEU A 46 -7.64 15.80 -22.57
C LEU A 46 -8.10 14.33 -22.50
N PHE A 47 -8.48 13.84 -21.34
CA PHE A 47 -9.08 12.53 -21.18
C PHE A 47 -10.38 12.40 -22.00
N PHE A 48 -11.26 13.41 -21.90
CA PHE A 48 -12.50 13.44 -22.68
C PHE A 48 -12.24 13.45 -24.18
N VAL A 49 -11.27 14.25 -24.65
CA VAL A 49 -10.84 14.26 -26.08
C VAL A 49 -10.29 12.89 -26.49
N GLN A 50 -9.50 12.21 -25.64
CA GLN A 50 -9.00 10.87 -25.95
C GLN A 50 -10.13 9.85 -26.03
N VAL A 51 -11.12 9.91 -25.13
CA VAL A 51 -12.31 9.05 -25.19
C VAL A 51 -13.10 9.31 -26.49
N LEU A 52 -13.28 10.56 -26.89
CA LEU A 52 -13.93 10.93 -28.15
C LEU A 52 -13.16 10.41 -29.38
N LEU A 53 -11.85 10.54 -29.36
CA LEU A 53 -10.99 10.01 -30.44
C LEU A 53 -11.08 8.50 -30.52
N LEU A 54 -10.98 7.79 -29.40
CA LEU A 54 -11.16 6.34 -29.33
C LEU A 54 -12.54 5.91 -29.83
N PHE A 55 -13.59 6.65 -29.45
CA PHE A 55 -14.95 6.39 -29.93
C PHE A 55 -15.10 6.66 -31.44
N SER A 56 -14.46 7.70 -31.96
CA SER A 56 -14.46 8.03 -33.40
C SER A 56 -13.72 6.95 -34.21
N VAL A 57 -12.54 6.53 -33.73
CA VAL A 57 -11.79 5.41 -34.32
C VAL A 57 -12.59 4.13 -34.27
N PHE A 58 -13.26 3.86 -33.17
CA PHE A 58 -14.15 2.72 -33.03
C PHE A 58 -15.29 2.73 -34.05
N ARG A 59 -15.98 3.86 -34.24
CA ARG A 59 -17.08 4.00 -35.19
C ARG A 59 -16.60 3.80 -36.65
N TRP A 60 -15.42 4.30 -36.97
CA TRP A 60 -14.78 4.11 -38.27
C TRP A 60 -14.35 2.64 -38.47
N PHE A 61 -13.76 2.01 -37.46
CA PHE A 61 -13.30 0.63 -37.49
C PHE A 61 -14.45 -0.38 -37.55
N THR A 62 -15.58 -0.14 -36.87
CA THR A 62 -16.78 -1.00 -36.96
C THR A 62 -17.40 -1.01 -38.35
N ALA A 63 -17.23 0.04 -39.15
CA ALA A 63 -17.65 0.07 -40.54
C ALA A 63 -16.73 -0.75 -41.48
N LEU A 64 -15.44 -0.89 -41.11
CA LEU A 64 -14.41 -1.57 -41.95
C LEU A 64 -14.29 -3.08 -41.62
N VAL A 65 -14.41 -3.47 -40.37
CA VAL A 65 -14.16 -4.84 -39.86
C VAL A 65 -15.07 -5.92 -40.48
N PRO A 66 -16.37 -5.70 -40.74
CA PRO A 66 -17.19 -6.71 -41.39
C PRO A 66 -16.68 -7.16 -42.78
N HIS A 67 -15.96 -6.27 -43.46
CA HIS A 67 -15.47 -6.52 -44.81
C HIS A 67 -14.07 -7.14 -44.84
N LEU A 68 -13.26 -6.97 -43.78
CA LEU A 68 -11.85 -7.39 -43.77
C LEU A 68 -11.57 -8.76 -43.13
N LEU A 69 -12.41 -9.24 -42.19
CA LEU A 69 -12.06 -10.38 -41.33
C LEU A 69 -13.19 -11.44 -41.13
N GLY A 70 -14.16 -11.50 -42.03
CA GLY A 70 -15.22 -12.50 -41.90
C GLY A 70 -16.14 -12.35 -40.70
N GLY A 71 -16.14 -11.14 -40.10
CA GLY A 71 -17.04 -10.76 -39.01
C GLY A 71 -16.40 -10.64 -37.62
N SER A 72 -17.02 -9.84 -36.78
CA SER A 72 -16.64 -9.62 -35.38
C SER A 72 -16.58 -10.90 -34.55
N ILE A 73 -17.31 -11.95 -34.95
CA ILE A 73 -17.38 -13.25 -34.27
C ILE A 73 -16.05 -13.99 -34.32
N ALA A 74 -15.42 -14.11 -35.51
CA ALA A 74 -14.13 -14.79 -35.67
C ALA A 74 -13.03 -14.07 -34.88
N PHE A 75 -13.03 -12.74 -34.91
CA PHE A 75 -12.09 -11.92 -34.14
C PHE A 75 -12.28 -12.09 -32.63
N THR A 76 -13.54 -12.08 -32.17
CA THR A 76 -13.85 -12.32 -30.75
C THR A 76 -13.41 -13.72 -30.33
N ALA A 77 -13.64 -14.74 -31.17
CA ALA A 77 -13.23 -16.13 -30.87
C ALA A 77 -11.70 -16.25 -30.70
N VAL A 78 -10.91 -15.62 -31.58
CA VAL A 78 -9.44 -15.58 -31.46
C VAL A 78 -9.03 -14.92 -30.15
N MET A 79 -9.64 -13.79 -29.77
CA MET A 79 -9.34 -13.11 -28.52
C MET A 79 -9.75 -13.90 -27.28
N VAL A 80 -10.86 -14.62 -27.34
CA VAL A 80 -11.28 -15.55 -26.27
C VAL A 80 -10.23 -16.65 -26.08
N ILE A 81 -9.79 -17.30 -27.18
CA ILE A 81 -8.75 -18.33 -27.13
C ILE A 81 -7.44 -17.74 -26.56
N TYR A 82 -7.05 -16.56 -26.99
CA TYR A 82 -5.86 -15.87 -26.47
C TYR A 82 -5.96 -15.59 -24.96
N LEU A 83 -7.08 -15.05 -24.49
CA LEU A 83 -7.31 -14.74 -23.09
C LEU A 83 -7.29 -16.00 -22.22
N LEU A 84 -7.95 -17.08 -22.66
CA LEU A 84 -7.99 -18.35 -21.92
C LEU A 84 -6.58 -18.95 -21.75
N ASN A 85 -5.70 -18.78 -22.72
CA ASN A 85 -4.31 -19.28 -22.68
C ASN A 85 -3.30 -18.26 -22.10
N SER A 86 -3.75 -17.09 -21.63
CA SER A 86 -2.85 -16.10 -21.02
C SER A 86 -2.61 -16.41 -19.53
N ASP A 87 -1.49 -15.95 -18.97
CA ASP A 87 -1.12 -16.11 -17.55
C ASP A 87 -1.79 -15.07 -16.63
N MET A 88 -2.94 -14.53 -17.03
CA MET A 88 -3.68 -13.55 -16.23
C MET A 88 -4.46 -14.24 -15.11
N ASP A 89 -4.74 -13.47 -14.05
CA ASP A 89 -5.73 -13.87 -13.04
C ASP A 89 -7.09 -14.20 -13.66
N ASN A 90 -7.77 -15.23 -13.14
CA ASN A 90 -9.02 -15.73 -13.71
C ASN A 90 -10.16 -14.68 -13.65
N SER A 91 -10.23 -13.88 -12.61
CA SER A 91 -11.23 -12.82 -12.49
C SER A 91 -11.00 -11.72 -13.52
N ALA A 92 -9.75 -11.36 -13.77
CA ALA A 92 -9.36 -10.41 -14.82
C ALA A 92 -9.65 -10.97 -16.21
N LYS A 93 -9.40 -12.28 -16.48
CA LYS A 93 -9.79 -12.93 -17.74
C LYS A 93 -11.29 -12.81 -18.00
N ILE A 94 -12.11 -13.17 -17.00
CA ILE A 94 -13.57 -13.09 -17.10
C ILE A 94 -14.01 -11.66 -17.40
N THR A 95 -13.46 -10.69 -16.69
CA THR A 95 -13.79 -9.26 -16.90
C THR A 95 -13.46 -8.82 -18.33
N TRP A 96 -12.30 -9.17 -18.86
CA TRP A 96 -11.93 -8.84 -20.23
C TRP A 96 -12.79 -9.59 -21.26
N LEU A 97 -13.15 -10.84 -20.99
CA LEU A 97 -14.09 -11.58 -21.83
C LEU A 97 -15.44 -10.88 -21.91
N VAL A 98 -15.97 -10.39 -20.79
CA VAL A 98 -17.22 -9.61 -20.75
C VAL A 98 -17.09 -8.30 -21.54
N VAL A 99 -16.01 -7.54 -21.32
CA VAL A 99 -15.77 -6.28 -22.05
C VAL A 99 -15.66 -6.52 -23.56
N ILE A 100 -14.91 -7.53 -23.99
CA ILE A 100 -14.73 -7.87 -25.41
C ILE A 100 -16.03 -8.42 -26.01
N ALA A 101 -16.82 -9.18 -25.27
CA ALA A 101 -18.12 -9.67 -25.75
C ALA A 101 -19.14 -8.54 -25.94
N LEU A 102 -19.15 -7.54 -25.03
CA LEU A 102 -20.05 -6.38 -25.14
C LEU A 102 -19.64 -5.39 -26.23
N VAL A 103 -18.33 -5.15 -26.38
CA VAL A 103 -17.78 -4.16 -27.32
C VAL A 103 -16.53 -4.75 -27.98
N PRO A 104 -16.67 -5.67 -28.95
CA PRO A 104 -15.58 -6.53 -29.44
C PRO A 104 -14.32 -5.78 -29.86
N VAL A 105 -14.43 -4.84 -30.78
CA VAL A 105 -13.25 -4.14 -31.34
C VAL A 105 -12.64 -3.19 -30.32
N LEU A 106 -13.47 -2.37 -29.67
CA LEU A 106 -13.00 -1.42 -28.64
C LEU A 106 -12.44 -2.18 -27.44
N GLY A 107 -13.06 -3.26 -27.02
CA GLY A 107 -12.60 -4.09 -25.91
C GLY A 107 -11.21 -4.66 -26.16
N VAL A 108 -10.92 -5.11 -27.39
CA VAL A 108 -9.58 -5.59 -27.76
C VAL A 108 -8.57 -4.45 -27.82
N VAL A 109 -8.92 -3.30 -28.40
CA VAL A 109 -8.04 -2.12 -28.42
C VAL A 109 -7.72 -1.68 -26.99
N LEU A 110 -8.72 -1.62 -26.11
CA LEU A 110 -8.52 -1.30 -24.70
C LEU A 110 -7.66 -2.35 -23.99
N PHE A 111 -7.88 -3.62 -24.28
CA PHE A 111 -7.06 -4.71 -23.73
C PHE A 111 -5.58 -4.56 -24.12
N TRP A 112 -5.28 -4.39 -25.41
CA TRP A 112 -3.91 -4.18 -25.87
C TRP A 112 -3.32 -2.86 -25.38
N TRP A 113 -4.12 -1.83 -25.30
CA TRP A 113 -3.71 -0.56 -24.69
C TRP A 113 -3.32 -0.72 -23.24
N THR A 114 -4.15 -1.42 -22.45
CA THR A 114 -3.87 -1.65 -21.02
C THR A 114 -2.69 -2.60 -20.79
N LYS A 115 -2.42 -3.49 -21.75
CA LYS A 115 -1.25 -4.39 -21.75
C LYS A 115 -0.01 -3.84 -22.47
N GLY A 116 -0.11 -2.68 -23.12
CA GLY A 116 0.98 -2.06 -23.88
C GLY A 116 2.17 -1.67 -23.00
N GLU A 117 3.09 -2.61 -22.82
CA GLU A 117 4.15 -2.62 -21.81
C GLU A 117 5.47 -1.94 -22.21
N VAL A 118 5.52 -1.12 -23.27
CA VAL A 118 6.83 -0.65 -23.78
C VAL A 118 7.61 0.14 -22.72
N GLY A 119 6.94 1.05 -22.01
CA GLY A 119 7.57 1.79 -20.90
C GLY A 119 7.81 0.92 -19.65
N HIS A 120 6.97 -0.08 -19.40
CA HIS A 120 7.09 -1.00 -18.30
C HIS A 120 8.27 -1.98 -18.43
N ARG A 121 8.65 -2.37 -19.64
CA ARG A 121 9.77 -3.32 -19.87
C ARG A 121 11.09 -2.78 -19.32
N MET A 122 11.36 -1.50 -19.51
CA MET A 122 12.58 -0.88 -18.96
C MET A 122 12.53 -0.81 -17.44
N LEU A 123 11.41 -0.34 -16.88
CA LEU A 123 11.21 -0.27 -15.43
C LEU A 123 11.27 -1.67 -14.79
N LYS A 124 10.59 -2.65 -15.39
CA LYS A 124 10.61 -4.05 -14.94
C LYS A 124 12.03 -4.63 -14.91
N ARG A 125 12.81 -4.41 -15.97
CA ARG A 125 14.20 -4.86 -16.01
C ARG A 125 15.05 -4.20 -14.93
N ARG A 126 14.86 -2.89 -14.74
CA ARG A 126 15.60 -2.14 -13.72
C ARG A 126 15.25 -2.59 -12.31
N LEU A 127 13.96 -2.76 -12.00
CA LEU A 127 13.52 -3.26 -10.70
C LEU A 127 14.04 -4.67 -10.42
N LYS A 128 13.99 -5.56 -11.40
CA LYS A 128 14.54 -6.92 -11.27
C LYS A 128 16.04 -6.91 -10.99
N GLN A 129 16.79 -6.00 -11.61
CA GLN A 129 18.21 -5.82 -11.30
C GLN A 129 18.41 -5.34 -9.87
N LEU A 130 17.69 -4.27 -9.46
CA LEU A 130 17.77 -3.72 -8.10
C LEU A 130 17.36 -4.75 -7.04
N GLU A 131 16.38 -5.59 -7.30
CA GLU A 131 16.01 -6.71 -6.43
C GLU A 131 17.13 -7.73 -6.31
N GLN A 132 17.77 -8.09 -7.42
CA GLN A 132 18.91 -9.01 -7.40
C GLN A 132 20.10 -8.43 -6.63
N ASP A 133 20.44 -7.16 -6.90
CA ASP A 133 21.49 -6.45 -6.18
C ASP A 133 21.20 -6.39 -4.67
N THR A 134 19.94 -6.11 -4.30
CA THR A 134 19.48 -6.10 -2.91
C THR A 134 19.64 -7.47 -2.26
N ARG A 135 19.28 -8.54 -2.95
CA ARG A 135 19.40 -9.92 -2.47
C ARG A 135 20.84 -10.27 -2.12
N GLU A 136 21.82 -9.80 -2.90
CA GLU A 136 23.23 -10.02 -2.63
C GLU A 136 23.73 -9.26 -1.40
N GLN A 137 23.15 -8.09 -1.14
CA GLN A 137 23.52 -7.21 -0.01
C GLN A 137 22.82 -7.59 1.32
N LEU A 138 21.77 -8.42 1.27
CA LEU A 138 20.99 -8.85 2.43
C LEU A 138 21.13 -10.39 2.62
N PRO A 139 22.27 -10.90 3.09
CA PRO A 139 22.43 -12.35 3.30
C PRO A 139 21.49 -12.86 4.40
N GLN A 140 20.98 -14.09 4.22
CA GLN A 140 20.25 -14.79 5.26
C GLN A 140 21.24 -15.46 6.22
N ASP A 141 21.13 -15.18 7.51
CA ASP A 141 21.84 -15.96 8.52
C ASP A 141 21.25 -17.38 8.63
N ALA A 142 22.09 -18.37 8.40
CA ALA A 142 21.68 -19.77 8.41
C ALA A 142 21.23 -20.24 9.80
N GLN A 143 21.85 -19.73 10.88
CA GLN A 143 21.48 -20.11 12.24
C GLN A 143 20.10 -19.57 12.63
N THR A 144 19.78 -18.34 12.23
CA THR A 144 18.45 -17.73 12.41
C THR A 144 17.39 -18.59 11.73
N LEU A 145 17.64 -19.07 10.51
CA LEU A 145 16.70 -19.91 9.78
C LEU A 145 16.48 -21.27 10.44
N GLU A 146 17.54 -21.91 10.93
CA GLU A 146 17.44 -23.18 11.68
C GLU A 146 16.68 -23.00 13.01
N ARG A 147 16.89 -21.90 13.72
CA ARG A 147 16.11 -21.58 14.94
C ARG A 147 14.63 -21.33 14.64
N LEU A 148 14.32 -20.64 13.55
CA LEU A 148 12.93 -20.46 13.10
C LEU A 148 12.27 -21.79 12.75
N LYS A 149 13.01 -22.69 12.07
CA LYS A 149 12.53 -24.03 11.74
C LYS A 149 12.21 -24.87 12.96
N ALA A 150 12.97 -24.70 14.02
CA ALA A 150 12.77 -25.42 15.30
C ALA A 150 11.46 -24.99 16.02
N GLN A 151 10.81 -23.88 15.62
CA GLN A 151 9.53 -23.44 16.19
C GLN A 151 8.32 -24.28 15.76
N GLU A 152 8.49 -25.25 14.85
CA GLU A 152 7.46 -26.19 14.39
C GLU A 152 6.18 -25.58 13.81
N LEU A 153 6.22 -24.30 13.41
CA LEU A 153 5.07 -23.58 12.87
C LEU A 153 4.90 -23.68 11.35
N GLY A 154 5.86 -24.32 10.66
CA GLY A 154 5.94 -24.23 9.21
C GLY A 154 6.41 -22.85 8.71
N ALA A 155 6.71 -21.93 9.61
CA ALA A 155 7.15 -20.55 9.32
C ALA A 155 8.44 -20.48 8.48
N ALA A 156 9.33 -21.48 8.62
CA ALA A 156 10.54 -21.57 7.81
C ALA A 156 10.25 -21.67 6.29
N SER A 157 9.13 -22.26 5.90
CA SER A 157 8.72 -22.32 4.48
C SER A 157 8.40 -20.96 3.93
N LEU A 158 7.72 -20.11 4.70
CA LEU A 158 7.45 -18.73 4.35
C LEU A 158 8.75 -17.91 4.29
N ALA A 159 9.65 -18.08 5.25
CA ALA A 159 10.97 -17.43 5.22
C ALA A 159 11.77 -17.83 3.97
N TYR A 160 11.70 -19.09 3.57
CA TYR A 160 12.30 -19.59 2.33
C TYR A 160 11.71 -18.93 1.09
N TYR A 161 10.39 -18.76 1.05
CA TYR A 161 9.70 -18.07 -0.03
C TYR A 161 10.12 -16.60 -0.11
N LEU A 162 10.06 -15.86 1.01
CA LEU A 162 10.45 -14.44 1.08
C LEU A 162 11.90 -14.24 0.65
N ARG A 163 12.81 -15.13 1.08
CA ARG A 163 14.22 -15.09 0.67
C ARG A 163 14.42 -15.46 -0.80
N GLY A 164 13.60 -16.34 -1.33
CA GLY A 164 13.62 -16.83 -2.71
C GLY A 164 12.86 -15.92 -3.67
N LYS A 165 11.65 -16.31 -4.01
CA LYS A 165 10.77 -15.64 -4.98
C LYS A 165 10.13 -14.36 -4.44
N GLY A 166 9.97 -14.26 -3.12
CA GLY A 166 9.33 -13.12 -2.46
C GLY A 166 10.23 -11.90 -2.28
N GLY A 167 11.07 -11.54 -3.26
CA GLY A 167 11.85 -10.30 -3.29
C GLY A 167 13.23 -10.37 -2.64
N GLY A 168 13.63 -11.51 -2.05
CA GLY A 168 14.98 -11.69 -1.49
C GLY A 168 15.17 -11.22 -0.05
N PHE A 169 14.09 -11.00 0.68
CA PHE A 169 14.12 -10.47 2.05
C PHE A 169 14.41 -11.58 3.08
N PRO A 170 15.44 -11.41 3.96
CA PRO A 170 15.74 -12.37 5.01
C PRO A 170 14.88 -12.20 6.26
N VAL A 171 14.87 -13.22 7.11
CA VAL A 171 14.33 -13.15 8.46
C VAL A 171 15.45 -12.87 9.47
N TYR A 172 15.15 -12.06 10.50
CA TYR A 172 16.09 -11.58 11.51
C TYR A 172 15.60 -11.91 12.93
N GLU A 173 16.53 -12.16 13.84
CA GLU A 173 16.30 -12.31 15.28
C GLU A 173 16.70 -11.07 16.09
N ASN A 174 17.76 -10.39 15.65
CA ASN A 174 18.36 -9.25 16.37
C ASN A 174 17.58 -7.95 16.17
N THR A 175 16.27 -8.00 16.44
CA THR A 175 15.39 -6.85 16.22
C THR A 175 14.31 -6.79 17.30
N VAL A 176 14.11 -5.63 17.87
CA VAL A 176 12.94 -5.31 18.69
C VAL A 176 11.87 -4.70 17.80
N VAL A 177 10.63 -5.19 17.94
CA VAL A 177 9.47 -4.64 17.25
C VAL A 177 8.52 -4.03 18.27
N THR A 178 8.19 -2.74 18.07
CA THR A 178 7.20 -2.02 18.87
C THR A 178 5.95 -1.78 18.03
N TYR A 179 4.79 -2.17 18.54
CA TYR A 179 3.49 -1.97 17.89
C TYR A 179 2.82 -0.68 18.35
N PHE A 180 2.19 0.04 17.41
CA PHE A 180 1.40 1.24 17.68
C PHE A 180 -0.06 1.02 17.24
N PRO A 181 -1.02 1.09 18.16
CA PRO A 181 -2.44 0.84 17.87
C PRO A 181 -3.15 2.03 17.21
N GLY A 182 -2.43 3.07 16.83
CA GLY A 182 -2.97 4.27 16.19
C GLY A 182 -1.89 5.23 15.70
N GLY A 183 -2.31 6.17 14.86
CA GLY A 183 -1.39 7.16 14.29
C GLY A 183 -0.84 8.15 15.30
N GLU A 184 -1.60 8.48 16.35
CA GLU A 184 -1.18 9.41 17.40
C GLU A 184 0.07 8.90 18.14
N ALA A 185 0.03 7.62 18.55
CA ALA A 185 1.15 6.99 19.26
C ALA A 185 2.38 6.85 18.35
N LYS A 186 2.16 6.41 17.08
CA LYS A 186 3.24 6.38 16.08
C LYS A 186 3.85 7.75 15.88
N PHE A 187 3.04 8.80 15.75
CA PHE A 187 3.51 10.16 15.46
C PHE A 187 4.37 10.72 16.57
N ALA A 188 3.98 10.52 17.83
CA ALA A 188 4.77 10.94 18.98
C ALA A 188 6.16 10.29 19.00
N GLU A 189 6.21 8.97 18.81
CA GLU A 189 7.48 8.23 18.78
C GLU A 189 8.31 8.58 17.54
N LEU A 190 7.68 8.72 16.38
CA LEU A 190 8.34 9.12 15.13
C LEU A 190 9.11 10.44 15.31
N LEU A 191 8.50 11.46 15.92
CA LEU A 191 9.18 12.72 16.21
C LEU A 191 10.35 12.54 17.18
N CYS A 192 10.18 11.72 18.22
CA CYS A 192 11.23 11.40 19.19
C CYS A 192 12.44 10.74 18.50
N GLN A 193 12.20 9.79 17.59
CA GLN A 193 13.28 9.10 16.88
C GLN A 193 13.95 9.97 15.82
N LEU A 194 13.22 10.81 15.11
CA LEU A 194 13.77 11.77 14.15
C LEU A 194 14.78 12.73 14.81
N GLU A 195 14.50 13.15 16.06
CA GLU A 195 15.40 14.01 16.84
C GLU A 195 16.77 13.35 17.11
N LYS A 196 16.82 12.02 17.18
CA LYS A 196 18.04 11.25 17.45
C LYS A 196 18.92 11.02 16.21
N ALA A 197 18.40 11.32 15.00
CA ALA A 197 19.11 11.10 13.74
C ALA A 197 20.47 11.83 13.69
N LYS A 198 21.50 11.13 13.20
CA LYS A 198 22.90 11.64 13.12
C LYS A 198 23.50 11.53 11.73
N GLN A 199 23.08 10.57 10.90
CA GLN A 199 23.69 10.28 9.60
C GLN A 199 22.70 10.52 8.47
N TYR A 200 21.55 9.81 8.48
CA TYR A 200 20.57 9.93 7.42
C TYR A 200 19.14 9.64 7.88
N ILE A 201 18.19 10.21 7.16
CA ILE A 201 16.75 9.98 7.31
C ILE A 201 16.17 9.73 5.92
N PHE A 202 15.50 8.58 5.73
CA PHE A 202 14.79 8.22 4.50
C PHE A 202 13.31 8.11 4.78
N LEU A 203 12.49 8.83 4.00
CA LEU A 203 11.03 8.78 4.07
C LEU A 203 10.46 8.45 2.71
N GLU A 204 9.57 7.46 2.67
CA GLU A 204 8.78 7.06 1.51
C GLU A 204 7.31 6.94 1.95
N TYR A 205 6.44 7.80 1.42
CA TYR A 205 5.05 7.84 1.83
C TYR A 205 4.10 8.03 0.64
N PHE A 206 3.01 7.25 0.63
CA PHE A 206 1.97 7.37 -0.40
C PHE A 206 1.25 8.71 -0.35
N ILE A 207 0.89 9.19 0.85
CA ILE A 207 0.23 10.49 1.04
C ILE A 207 1.08 11.36 1.98
N ILE A 208 1.36 12.58 1.49
CA ILE A 208 1.82 13.71 2.30
C ILE A 208 0.82 14.84 2.09
N ASP A 209 0.25 15.37 3.16
CA ASP A 209 -0.60 16.56 3.12
C ASP A 209 -0.15 17.58 4.16
N GLU A 210 -0.13 18.85 3.77
CA GLU A 210 0.30 19.93 4.67
C GLU A 210 -0.73 20.17 5.78
N GLY A 211 -0.32 19.88 6.99
CA GLY A 211 -1.10 20.01 8.21
C GLY A 211 -0.19 20.07 9.44
N LEU A 212 -0.75 19.73 10.59
CA LEU A 212 -0.02 19.65 11.85
C LEU A 212 1.04 18.53 11.78
N MET A 213 0.62 17.31 11.36
CA MET A 213 1.49 16.14 11.35
C MET A 213 2.72 16.35 10.45
N TRP A 214 2.49 16.64 9.17
CA TRP A 214 3.58 16.88 8.23
C TRP A 214 4.41 18.11 8.62
N GLY A 215 3.77 19.19 9.06
CA GLY A 215 4.47 20.41 9.44
C GLY A 215 5.47 20.20 10.58
N ARG A 216 5.13 19.38 11.58
CA ARG A 216 6.03 19.01 12.67
C ARG A 216 7.18 18.12 12.20
N VAL A 217 6.87 17.12 11.38
CA VAL A 217 7.90 16.26 10.76
C VAL A 217 8.85 17.11 9.95
N LEU A 218 8.34 17.97 9.06
CA LEU A 218 9.16 18.81 8.20
C LEU A 218 10.06 19.79 9.00
N GLU A 219 9.59 20.31 10.12
CA GLU A 219 10.39 21.15 11.01
C GLU A 219 11.64 20.40 11.51
N VAL A 220 11.47 19.15 11.95
CA VAL A 220 12.58 18.32 12.40
C VAL A 220 13.51 17.98 11.23
N LEU A 221 12.97 17.56 10.09
CA LEU A 221 13.74 17.20 8.90
C LEU A 221 14.62 18.38 8.42
N ALA A 222 14.05 19.58 8.33
CA ALA A 222 14.76 20.77 7.88
C ALA A 222 15.89 21.16 8.87
N ARG A 223 15.66 21.02 10.17
CA ARG A 223 16.70 21.24 11.17
C ARG A 223 17.80 20.19 11.08
N LYS A 224 17.46 18.91 10.93
CA LYS A 224 18.43 17.81 10.78
C LYS A 224 19.26 17.97 9.49
N ALA A 225 18.64 18.37 8.38
CA ALA A 225 19.35 18.68 7.15
C ALA A 225 20.36 19.84 7.34
N ALA A 226 19.99 20.89 8.09
CA ALA A 226 20.88 22.00 8.44
C ALA A 226 22.02 21.57 9.41
N GLU A 227 21.83 20.50 10.18
CA GLU A 227 22.85 19.87 11.02
C GLU A 227 23.78 18.94 10.23
N GLY A 228 23.55 18.74 8.91
CA GLY A 228 24.36 17.89 8.04
C GLY A 228 23.86 16.45 7.91
N VAL A 229 22.68 16.13 8.44
CA VAL A 229 22.04 14.81 8.24
C VAL A 229 21.53 14.71 6.81
N HIS A 230 21.77 13.59 6.12
CA HIS A 230 21.29 13.33 4.78
C HIS A 230 19.79 12.99 4.79
N VAL A 231 18.94 13.92 4.41
CA VAL A 231 17.50 13.73 4.40
C VAL A 231 16.99 13.47 2.97
N ARG A 232 16.29 12.34 2.78
CA ARG A 232 15.65 11.96 1.51
C ARG A 232 14.16 11.74 1.74
N VAL A 233 13.34 12.38 0.93
CA VAL A 233 11.87 12.24 0.95
C VAL A 233 11.40 11.76 -0.41
N MET A 234 10.60 10.72 -0.45
CA MET A 234 9.91 10.26 -1.63
C MET A 234 8.40 10.18 -1.36
N TYR A 235 7.60 10.56 -2.35
CA TYR A 235 6.15 10.42 -2.27
C TYR A 235 5.55 10.04 -3.63
N ASP A 236 4.37 9.43 -3.59
CA ASP A 236 3.66 9.05 -4.81
C ASP A 236 3.12 10.26 -5.57
N GLY A 237 3.15 10.20 -6.90
CA GLY A 237 2.70 11.27 -7.79
C GLY A 237 1.22 11.64 -7.66
N THR A 238 0.40 10.82 -6.99
CA THR A 238 -0.98 11.21 -6.65
C THR A 238 -1.04 12.42 -5.74
N CYS A 239 -0.02 12.64 -4.88
CA CYS A 239 0.09 13.85 -4.06
C CYS A 239 0.12 15.11 -4.90
N GLU A 240 0.80 15.12 -6.06
CA GLU A 240 0.84 16.29 -6.94
C GLU A 240 -0.53 16.69 -7.50
N PHE A 241 -1.47 15.75 -7.50
CA PHE A 241 -2.82 15.99 -7.97
C PHE A 241 -3.77 16.39 -6.84
N THR A 242 -3.58 15.85 -5.64
CA THR A 242 -4.52 15.97 -4.52
C THR A 242 -4.08 16.97 -3.46
N THR A 243 -2.83 16.95 -3.04
CA THR A 243 -2.35 17.63 -1.83
C THR A 243 -1.21 18.61 -2.05
N LEU A 244 -0.21 18.24 -2.88
CA LEU A 244 1.03 18.99 -3.06
C LEU A 244 1.15 19.59 -4.48
N PRO A 245 1.76 20.78 -4.67
CA PRO A 245 2.04 21.33 -5.98
C PRO A 245 3.29 20.65 -6.61
N ARG A 246 3.40 20.71 -7.93
CA ARG A 246 4.55 20.13 -8.68
C ARG A 246 5.92 20.69 -8.29
N ASP A 247 5.98 21.91 -7.80
CA ASP A 247 7.21 22.56 -7.37
C ASP A 247 7.59 22.21 -5.92
N TYR A 248 6.83 21.31 -5.27
CA TYR A 248 7.07 20.93 -3.89
C TYR A 248 8.45 20.29 -3.66
N PRO A 249 8.99 19.43 -4.54
CA PRO A 249 10.36 18.94 -4.42
C PRO A 249 11.39 20.08 -4.36
N LYS A 250 11.27 21.08 -5.23
CA LYS A 250 12.16 22.25 -5.23
C LYS A 250 12.06 23.08 -3.95
N ARG A 251 10.91 23.04 -3.27
CA ARG A 251 10.75 23.71 -1.97
C ARG A 251 11.45 22.96 -0.87
N LEU A 252 11.40 21.61 -0.89
CA LEU A 252 12.14 20.75 0.05
C LEU A 252 13.66 20.87 -0.17
N GLU A 253 14.11 20.88 -1.42
CA GLU A 253 15.54 21.07 -1.77
C GLU A 253 16.12 22.37 -1.21
N ARG A 254 15.34 23.46 -1.16
CA ARG A 254 15.74 24.73 -0.53
C ARG A 254 15.96 24.63 0.99
N LEU A 255 15.42 23.60 1.61
CA LEU A 255 15.63 23.27 3.02
C LEU A 255 16.76 22.25 3.22
N GLY A 256 17.47 21.87 2.15
CA GLY A 256 18.53 20.85 2.18
C GLY A 256 17.99 19.41 2.16
N ILE A 257 16.72 19.20 1.82
CA ILE A 257 16.06 17.89 1.79
C ILE A 257 15.96 17.43 0.33
N ALA A 258 16.64 16.32 -0.01
CA ALA A 258 16.51 15.71 -1.32
C ALA A 258 15.10 15.10 -1.49
N CYS A 259 14.47 15.35 -2.65
CA CYS A 259 13.09 14.88 -2.87
C CYS A 259 12.89 14.28 -4.26
N LYS A 260 12.23 13.12 -4.30
CA LYS A 260 11.78 12.46 -5.53
C LYS A 260 10.27 12.22 -5.52
N VAL A 261 9.65 12.24 -6.69
CA VAL A 261 8.23 11.91 -6.89
C VAL A 261 8.14 10.62 -7.68
N PHE A 262 7.49 9.61 -7.12
CA PHE A 262 7.28 8.36 -7.83
C PHE A 262 6.12 8.49 -8.81
N SER A 263 6.34 8.09 -10.07
CA SER A 263 5.32 8.03 -11.13
C SER A 263 4.42 9.27 -11.18
N PRO A 264 4.97 10.48 -11.44
CA PRO A 264 4.19 11.71 -11.52
C PRO A 264 3.10 11.57 -12.60
N LEU A 265 1.88 12.05 -12.31
CA LEU A 265 0.75 11.96 -13.22
C LEU A 265 0.95 12.88 -14.44
N MET A 266 0.99 12.29 -15.62
CA MET A 266 1.05 12.98 -16.90
C MET A 266 -0.36 13.09 -17.52
N PRO A 267 -0.68 14.11 -18.37
CA PRO A 267 -2.00 14.28 -18.95
C PRO A 267 -2.27 13.34 -20.14
N PHE A 268 -1.74 12.12 -20.10
CA PHE A 268 -1.98 11.07 -21.09
C PHE A 268 -2.57 9.84 -20.41
N VAL A 269 -3.52 9.18 -21.05
CA VAL A 269 -4.02 7.89 -20.58
C VAL A 269 -2.90 6.85 -20.71
N SER A 270 -2.42 6.37 -19.59
CA SER A 270 -1.40 5.34 -19.50
C SER A 270 -1.74 4.36 -18.40
N THR A 271 -1.47 3.08 -18.63
CA THR A 271 -1.60 2.02 -17.61
C THR A 271 -0.60 2.18 -16.47
N HIS A 272 0.45 2.97 -16.65
CA HIS A 272 1.39 3.36 -15.59
C HIS A 272 0.70 3.97 -14.36
N TYR A 273 -0.51 4.55 -14.51
CA TYR A 273 -1.25 5.14 -13.40
C TYR A 273 -1.81 4.13 -12.42
N ASN A 274 -1.86 2.84 -12.75
CA ASN A 274 -2.28 1.80 -11.84
C ASN A 274 -1.17 1.42 -10.86
N TYR A 275 0.09 1.52 -11.28
CA TYR A 275 1.23 1.21 -10.41
C TYR A 275 1.54 2.40 -9.51
N ARG A 276 1.27 2.25 -8.22
CA ARG A 276 1.46 3.28 -7.21
C ARG A 276 2.39 2.79 -6.11
N ASP A 277 3.15 3.72 -5.56
CA ASP A 277 3.95 3.49 -4.38
C ASP A 277 3.10 3.69 -3.14
N HIS A 278 2.52 2.59 -2.63
CA HIS A 278 1.63 2.63 -1.47
C HIS A 278 2.36 2.38 -0.14
N ARG A 279 3.67 2.34 -0.14
CA ARG A 279 4.53 2.15 1.05
C ARG A 279 4.48 3.34 1.98
N LYS A 280 4.83 3.09 3.24
CA LYS A 280 4.96 4.12 4.28
C LYS A 280 6.16 3.77 5.15
N VAL A 281 7.34 4.03 4.61
CA VAL A 281 8.61 3.67 5.21
C VAL A 281 9.32 4.90 5.75
N LEU A 282 9.82 4.82 6.97
CA LEU A 282 10.80 5.75 7.54
C LEU A 282 11.99 4.95 8.04
N VAL A 283 13.18 5.36 7.65
CA VAL A 283 14.44 4.79 8.16
C VAL A 283 15.30 5.89 8.74
N ILE A 284 15.87 5.66 9.91
CA ILE A 284 16.76 6.58 10.62
C ILE A 284 18.08 5.86 10.91
N ASP A 285 19.18 6.36 10.34
CA ASP A 285 20.56 5.87 10.53
C ASP A 285 20.72 4.34 10.31
N GLY A 286 19.77 3.68 9.57
CA GLY A 286 19.73 2.23 9.39
C GLY A 286 19.46 1.41 10.66
N LYS A 287 19.16 2.05 11.78
CA LYS A 287 18.99 1.45 13.11
C LYS A 287 17.56 1.41 13.58
N VAL A 288 16.77 2.40 13.19
CA VAL A 288 15.34 2.52 13.51
C VAL A 288 14.56 2.62 12.20
N GLY A 289 13.50 1.83 12.08
CA GLY A 289 12.62 1.86 10.92
C GLY A 289 11.15 1.81 11.33
N PHE A 290 10.28 2.48 10.58
CA PHE A 290 8.83 2.46 10.78
C PHE A 290 8.14 2.04 9.50
N THR A 291 7.08 1.22 9.65
CA THR A 291 6.11 0.98 8.59
C THR A 291 4.70 0.76 9.14
N GLY A 292 3.70 0.62 8.28
CA GLY A 292 2.31 0.39 8.63
C GLY A 292 1.33 1.23 7.80
N GLY A 293 0.07 1.33 8.22
CA GLY A 293 -0.99 2.00 7.46
C GLY A 293 -0.94 3.53 7.47
N VAL A 294 -0.24 4.13 8.43
CA VAL A 294 -0.29 5.58 8.76
C VAL A 294 0.49 6.43 7.75
N ASN A 295 -0.20 7.27 6.96
CA ASN A 295 0.42 8.29 6.12
C ASN A 295 0.75 9.58 6.91
N LEU A 296 1.31 10.59 6.23
CA LEU A 296 1.68 11.88 6.82
C LEU A 296 0.59 12.94 6.52
N ALA A 297 -0.57 12.78 7.14
CA ALA A 297 -1.69 13.71 7.05
C ALA A 297 -2.51 13.72 8.35
N ASP A 298 -3.21 14.81 8.62
CA ASP A 298 -3.84 15.10 9.92
C ASP A 298 -4.99 14.16 10.30
N GLU A 299 -5.67 13.55 9.32
CA GLU A 299 -6.69 12.54 9.58
C GLU A 299 -6.14 11.26 10.24
N TYR A 300 -4.89 10.88 9.93
CA TYR A 300 -4.27 9.68 10.49
C TYR A 300 -3.93 9.78 11.98
N ILE A 301 -3.83 11.00 12.48
CA ILE A 301 -3.62 11.29 13.91
C ILE A 301 -4.87 11.84 14.60
N ASN A 302 -6.04 11.71 13.96
CA ASN A 302 -7.32 12.20 14.46
C ASN A 302 -7.34 13.70 14.80
N HIS A 303 -6.43 14.51 14.25
CA HIS A 303 -6.45 15.95 14.37
C HIS A 303 -7.55 16.58 13.50
N VAL A 304 -7.90 15.91 12.40
CA VAL A 304 -9.01 16.27 11.52
C VAL A 304 -9.94 15.06 11.38
N GLU A 305 -11.20 15.21 11.73
CA GLU A 305 -12.21 14.16 11.55
C GLU A 305 -12.79 14.23 10.12
N LYS A 306 -12.42 13.27 9.27
CA LYS A 306 -12.80 13.22 7.86
C LYS A 306 -13.91 12.18 7.58
N PHE A 307 -13.79 11.00 8.18
CA PHE A 307 -14.72 9.86 8.04
C PHE A 307 -15.06 9.25 9.41
N GLY A 308 -15.33 10.08 10.40
CA GLY A 308 -15.35 9.69 11.79
C GLY A 308 -13.93 9.47 12.32
N ARG A 309 -13.81 8.77 13.43
CA ARG A 309 -12.50 8.44 14.01
C ARG A 309 -11.70 7.55 13.06
N TRP A 310 -10.40 7.82 12.95
CA TRP A 310 -9.48 7.05 12.12
C TRP A 310 -8.74 6.02 12.97
N LYS A 311 -8.86 4.74 12.62
CA LYS A 311 -8.16 3.63 13.27
C LYS A 311 -7.10 3.08 12.34
N ASP A 312 -5.85 3.19 12.72
CA ASP A 312 -4.73 2.65 11.97
C ASP A 312 -3.78 1.84 12.86
N ALA A 313 -2.73 1.28 12.28
CA ALA A 313 -1.70 0.55 12.96
C ALA A 313 -0.34 0.77 12.31
N ALA A 314 0.72 0.69 13.11
CA ALA A 314 2.09 0.75 12.63
C ALA A 314 3.04 -0.05 13.53
N VAL A 315 4.23 -0.34 13.03
CA VAL A 315 5.34 -0.91 13.79
C VAL A 315 6.60 -0.06 13.65
N MET A 316 7.39 -0.04 14.70
CA MET A 316 8.76 0.43 14.72
C MET A 316 9.68 -0.76 14.94
N LEU A 317 10.74 -0.83 14.16
CA LEU A 317 11.80 -1.81 14.27
C LEU A 317 13.08 -1.13 14.74
N GLU A 318 13.76 -1.77 15.68
CA GLU A 318 15.11 -1.38 16.13
C GLU A 318 16.02 -2.59 15.98
N GLY A 319 17.08 -2.50 15.17
CA GLY A 319 18.03 -3.57 14.95
C GLY A 319 18.17 -4.00 13.48
N GLU A 320 18.63 -5.22 13.25
CA GLU A 320 19.08 -5.68 11.92
C GLU A 320 17.99 -5.71 10.85
N ALA A 321 16.73 -5.97 11.21
CA ALA A 321 15.63 -6.00 10.25
C ALA A 321 15.38 -4.64 9.55
N VAL A 322 15.89 -3.53 10.10
CA VAL A 322 15.84 -2.21 9.45
C VAL A 322 16.60 -2.19 8.12
N ARG A 323 17.57 -3.12 7.91
CA ARG A 323 18.25 -3.30 6.61
C ARG A 323 17.26 -3.58 5.48
N SER A 324 16.25 -4.43 5.72
CA SER A 324 15.21 -4.70 4.71
C SER A 324 14.39 -3.46 4.38
N LEU A 325 13.97 -2.66 5.38
CA LEU A 325 13.27 -1.39 5.11
C LEU A 325 14.16 -0.39 4.38
N THR A 326 15.46 -0.35 4.70
CA THR A 326 16.43 0.50 3.99
C THR A 326 16.56 0.08 2.53
N ALA A 327 16.63 -1.23 2.27
CA ALA A 327 16.69 -1.78 0.92
C ALA A 327 15.41 -1.48 0.12
N ILE A 328 14.25 -1.64 0.74
CA ILE A 328 12.93 -1.30 0.16
C ILE A 328 12.91 0.15 -0.31
N PHE A 329 13.34 1.09 0.53
CA PHE A 329 13.45 2.50 0.16
C PHE A 329 14.45 2.72 -0.99
N LEU A 330 15.65 2.14 -0.90
CA LEU A 330 16.69 2.35 -1.90
C LEU A 330 16.34 1.76 -3.26
N GLN A 331 15.62 0.62 -3.32
CA GLN A 331 15.11 0.07 -4.57
C GLN A 331 14.29 1.09 -5.36
N MET A 332 13.43 1.85 -4.67
CA MET A 332 12.61 2.88 -5.31
C MET A 332 13.40 4.16 -5.59
N TRP A 333 14.27 4.55 -4.66
CA TRP A 333 15.09 5.75 -4.82
C TRP A 333 16.07 5.63 -5.98
N ASP A 334 16.65 4.43 -6.19
CA ASP A 334 17.72 4.18 -7.16
C ASP A 334 17.20 3.70 -8.54
N ILE A 335 15.90 3.76 -8.80
CA ILE A 335 15.32 3.40 -10.12
C ILE A 335 16.01 4.17 -11.26
N ALA A 336 16.29 5.46 -11.07
CA ALA A 336 16.82 6.36 -12.08
C ALA A 336 18.29 6.75 -11.87
N GLN A 337 19.01 6.07 -10.97
CA GLN A 337 20.41 6.34 -10.67
C GLN A 337 21.19 5.06 -10.35
N GLU A 338 22.50 5.15 -10.18
CA GLU A 338 23.31 4.01 -9.73
C GLU A 338 22.95 3.63 -8.30
N PRO A 339 22.92 2.30 -7.97
CA PRO A 339 22.54 1.82 -6.67
C PRO A 339 23.55 2.20 -5.58
N GLU A 340 23.05 2.66 -4.45
CA GLU A 340 23.86 3.06 -3.30
C GLU A 340 23.77 2.04 -2.12
N PHE A 341 23.37 0.79 -2.38
CA PHE A 341 23.10 -0.20 -1.34
C PHE A 341 24.27 -0.43 -0.37
N GLU A 342 25.50 -0.53 -0.88
CA GLU A 342 26.69 -0.79 -0.05
C GLU A 342 26.90 0.25 1.04
N ALA A 343 26.69 1.52 0.70
CA ALA A 343 26.89 2.64 1.63
C ALA A 343 25.99 2.56 2.86
N TYR A 344 24.80 1.99 2.71
CA TYR A 344 23.77 1.99 3.75
C TYR A 344 23.52 0.62 4.37
N LEU A 345 23.67 -0.48 3.62
CA LEU A 345 23.33 -1.82 4.10
C LEU A 345 24.51 -2.54 4.81
N LYS A 346 25.76 -2.15 4.54
CA LYS A 346 26.95 -2.77 5.17
C LYS A 346 27.31 -2.20 6.55
N GLN A 347 26.63 -1.16 7.00
CA GLN A 347 26.91 -0.57 8.31
C GLN A 347 26.59 -1.55 9.45
N PRO A 348 27.43 -1.65 10.48
CA PRO A 348 27.14 -2.51 11.62
C PRO A 348 25.94 -1.94 12.40
N ILE A 349 24.98 -2.82 12.68
CA ILE A 349 23.81 -2.50 13.49
C ILE A 349 23.91 -3.29 14.78
N PRO A 350 24.06 -2.64 15.95
CA PRO A 350 24.10 -3.36 17.22
C PRO A 350 22.75 -4.03 17.50
N ALA A 351 22.77 -5.25 18.01
CA ALA A 351 21.58 -5.91 18.48
C ALA A 351 21.00 -5.14 19.68
N PRO A 352 19.75 -4.72 19.65
CA PRO A 352 19.12 -4.02 20.77
C PRO A 352 18.90 -4.96 21.94
N ALA A 353 18.96 -4.42 23.17
CA ALA A 353 18.63 -5.19 24.35
C ALA A 353 17.16 -5.64 24.32
N GLY A 354 16.89 -6.91 24.61
CA GLY A 354 15.53 -7.45 24.65
C GLY A 354 14.97 -7.93 23.29
N ALA A 355 15.78 -8.00 22.24
CA ALA A 355 15.40 -8.64 20.99
C ALA A 355 14.98 -10.10 21.23
N LYS A 356 13.78 -10.47 20.80
CA LYS A 356 13.20 -11.82 20.89
C LYS A 356 12.26 -12.07 19.71
N GLY A 357 12.13 -13.34 19.34
CA GLY A 357 11.32 -13.74 18.21
C GLY A 357 11.99 -13.38 16.87
N PHE A 358 11.22 -13.38 15.82
CA PHE A 358 11.72 -13.16 14.46
C PHE A 358 10.93 -12.05 13.78
N ALA A 359 11.59 -11.28 12.93
CA ALA A 359 10.99 -10.25 12.10
C ALA A 359 11.54 -10.33 10.67
N ALA A 360 10.65 -10.27 9.70
CA ALA A 360 10.98 -10.22 8.28
C ALA A 360 10.20 -9.10 7.60
N PRO A 361 10.76 -7.89 7.50
CA PRO A 361 10.21 -6.88 6.62
C PRO A 361 10.40 -7.30 5.17
N TYR A 362 9.34 -7.20 4.37
CA TYR A 362 9.35 -7.54 2.95
C TYR A 362 8.62 -6.50 2.12
N GLY A 363 9.04 -6.35 0.88
CA GLY A 363 8.36 -5.55 -0.14
C GLY A 363 7.56 -6.42 -1.08
N ASP A 364 6.53 -5.84 -1.68
CA ASP A 364 5.77 -6.42 -2.78
C ASP A 364 5.90 -5.52 -4.01
N CYS A 365 6.13 -6.11 -5.18
CA CYS A 365 6.38 -5.40 -6.44
C CYS A 365 5.41 -5.89 -7.51
N PRO A 366 4.52 -5.03 -8.03
CA PRO A 366 3.51 -5.46 -9.01
C PRO A 366 4.10 -5.79 -10.40
N LEU A 367 5.42 -5.61 -10.59
CA LEU A 367 6.08 -5.74 -11.89
C LEU A 367 6.99 -6.96 -12.00
N ASP A 368 7.24 -7.72 -10.94
CA ASP A 368 8.09 -8.92 -10.96
C ASP A 368 7.35 -10.20 -11.36
N GLY A 369 6.03 -10.22 -11.17
CA GLY A 369 5.15 -11.35 -11.48
C GLY A 369 4.83 -12.22 -10.27
N GLU A 370 5.33 -11.86 -9.09
CA GLU A 370 4.97 -12.47 -7.81
C GLU A 370 3.88 -11.64 -7.12
N ARG A 371 3.17 -12.25 -6.19
CA ARG A 371 2.13 -11.61 -5.35
C ARG A 371 2.48 -11.87 -3.90
N VAL A 372 3.56 -11.25 -3.46
CA VAL A 372 4.19 -11.59 -2.18
C VAL A 372 3.22 -11.39 -1.02
N GLY A 373 2.53 -10.25 -0.98
CA GLY A 373 1.58 -9.95 0.07
C GLY A 373 0.42 -10.93 0.14
N GLU A 374 -0.16 -11.29 -1.01
CA GLU A 374 -1.24 -12.27 -1.09
C GLU A 374 -0.80 -13.65 -0.63
N LEU A 375 0.36 -14.11 -1.09
CA LEU A 375 0.88 -15.44 -0.74
C LEU A 375 1.26 -15.54 0.73
N VAL A 376 1.77 -14.47 1.34
CA VAL A 376 1.98 -14.41 2.80
C VAL A 376 0.64 -14.57 3.53
N TYR A 377 -0.40 -13.87 3.12
CA TYR A 377 -1.72 -13.97 3.76
C TYR A 377 -2.36 -15.36 3.58
N ILE A 378 -2.23 -15.96 2.40
CA ILE A 378 -2.71 -17.33 2.14
C ILE A 378 -1.94 -18.36 2.99
N ASP A 379 -0.63 -18.20 3.14
CA ASP A 379 0.18 -19.08 3.96
C ASP A 379 -0.22 -19.01 5.43
N LEU A 380 -0.43 -17.80 5.98
CA LEU A 380 -0.93 -17.62 7.35
C LEU A 380 -2.33 -18.25 7.54
N LEU A 381 -3.25 -18.04 6.61
CA LEU A 381 -4.58 -18.63 6.64
C LEU A 381 -4.52 -20.17 6.63
N ASN A 382 -3.62 -20.74 5.84
CA ASN A 382 -3.46 -22.20 5.73
C ASN A 382 -2.81 -22.82 6.99
N ARG A 383 -1.93 -22.10 7.67
CA ARG A 383 -1.22 -22.57 8.87
C ARG A 383 -1.96 -22.27 10.17
N ALA A 384 -2.89 -21.33 10.20
CA ALA A 384 -3.70 -20.99 11.37
C ALA A 384 -4.38 -22.24 11.95
N ARG A 385 -4.37 -22.39 13.27
CA ARG A 385 -4.91 -23.55 14.00
C ARG A 385 -6.05 -23.19 14.94
N LYS A 386 -5.98 -22.02 15.60
CA LYS A 386 -6.99 -21.56 16.57
C LYS A 386 -7.77 -20.38 16.01
N TYR A 387 -7.08 -19.32 15.65
CA TYR A 387 -7.69 -18.10 15.13
C TYR A 387 -6.79 -17.34 14.17
N ILE A 388 -7.41 -16.55 13.32
CA ILE A 388 -6.79 -15.48 12.56
C ILE A 388 -7.69 -14.25 12.61
N HIS A 389 -7.18 -13.17 13.17
CA HIS A 389 -7.88 -11.91 13.32
C HIS A 389 -7.30 -10.86 12.40
N ILE A 390 -8.16 -10.18 11.64
CA ILE A 390 -7.75 -9.32 10.52
C ILE A 390 -8.42 -7.95 10.65
N MET A 391 -7.64 -6.89 10.55
CA MET A 391 -8.15 -5.52 10.33
C MET A 391 -7.73 -5.05 8.95
N THR A 392 -8.69 -4.59 8.14
CA THR A 392 -8.41 -4.09 6.78
C THR A 392 -9.44 -3.04 6.36
N PRO A 393 -9.04 -1.99 5.59
CA PRO A 393 -10.00 -0.98 5.12
C PRO A 393 -10.90 -1.45 4.00
N TYR A 394 -10.44 -2.41 3.20
CA TYR A 394 -11.13 -2.89 2.01
C TYR A 394 -11.18 -4.41 1.99
N LEU A 395 -12.21 -4.96 1.35
CA LEU A 395 -12.41 -6.39 1.19
C LEU A 395 -12.90 -6.66 -0.24
N ILE A 396 -11.97 -6.66 -1.19
CA ILE A 396 -12.23 -6.87 -2.61
C ILE A 396 -11.37 -8.03 -3.05
N LEU A 397 -11.83 -9.24 -2.74
CA LEU A 397 -11.07 -10.47 -2.85
C LEU A 397 -11.10 -11.05 -4.27
N ASP A 398 -10.00 -11.66 -4.63
CA ASP A 398 -9.96 -12.65 -5.72
C ASP A 398 -10.45 -14.03 -5.25
N GLY A 399 -10.37 -15.02 -6.12
CA GLY A 399 -10.87 -16.36 -5.83
C GLY A 399 -9.98 -17.12 -4.86
N GLU A 400 -8.66 -16.89 -4.90
CA GLU A 400 -7.65 -17.57 -4.10
C GLU A 400 -7.78 -17.16 -2.62
N LEU A 401 -7.78 -15.86 -2.32
CA LEU A 401 -7.96 -15.37 -0.96
C LEU A 401 -9.37 -15.64 -0.41
N GLU A 402 -10.42 -15.50 -1.23
CA GLU A 402 -11.79 -15.84 -0.80
C GLU A 402 -11.86 -17.31 -0.40
N THR A 403 -11.22 -18.20 -1.16
CA THR A 403 -11.16 -19.65 -0.87
C THR A 403 -10.36 -19.92 0.39
N ALA A 404 -9.19 -19.28 0.57
CA ALA A 404 -8.35 -19.47 1.74
C ALA A 404 -9.06 -19.04 3.03
N LEU A 405 -9.75 -17.90 3.05
CA LEU A 405 -10.54 -17.42 4.18
C LEU A 405 -11.67 -18.39 4.55
N LYS A 406 -12.43 -18.85 3.56
CA LYS A 406 -13.52 -19.83 3.75
C LYS A 406 -12.99 -21.15 4.29
N PHE A 407 -11.94 -21.69 3.66
CA PHE A 407 -11.36 -22.96 4.05
C PHE A 407 -10.77 -22.93 5.46
N ALA A 408 -10.12 -21.84 5.86
CA ALA A 408 -9.65 -21.68 7.21
C ALA A 408 -10.82 -21.75 8.23
N ALA A 409 -11.91 -21.02 7.98
CA ALA A 409 -13.10 -21.05 8.84
C ALA A 409 -13.79 -22.44 8.85
N GLU A 410 -13.91 -23.09 7.70
CA GLU A 410 -14.53 -24.43 7.56
C GLU A 410 -13.67 -25.52 8.23
N ARG A 411 -12.35 -25.31 8.42
CA ARG A 411 -11.47 -26.17 9.22
C ARG A 411 -11.64 -25.97 10.74
N GLY A 412 -12.46 -25.01 11.17
CA GLY A 412 -12.70 -24.70 12.59
C GLY A 412 -11.78 -23.60 13.15
N VAL A 413 -11.03 -22.88 12.30
CA VAL A 413 -10.26 -21.71 12.71
C VAL A 413 -11.22 -20.53 12.93
N ASP A 414 -11.07 -19.77 14.02
CA ASP A 414 -11.80 -18.53 14.25
C ASP A 414 -11.27 -17.42 13.31
N VAL A 415 -11.87 -17.28 12.13
CA VAL A 415 -11.53 -16.24 11.17
C VAL A 415 -12.41 -15.03 11.41
N HIS A 416 -11.85 -13.91 11.89
CA HIS A 416 -12.62 -12.72 12.21
C HIS A 416 -12.03 -11.46 11.57
N LEU A 417 -12.85 -10.76 10.75
CA LEU A 417 -12.47 -9.53 10.06
C LEU A 417 -13.15 -8.31 10.70
N ILE A 418 -12.38 -7.27 10.97
CA ILE A 418 -12.88 -5.93 11.30
C ILE A 418 -12.70 -5.01 10.10
N LEU A 419 -13.80 -4.42 9.65
CA LEU A 419 -13.93 -3.54 8.50
C LEU A 419 -14.49 -2.16 8.92
N PRO A 420 -14.34 -1.11 8.08
CA PRO A 420 -14.89 0.20 8.41
C PRO A 420 -16.42 0.21 8.52
N GLY A 421 -16.96 0.82 9.57
CA GLY A 421 -18.39 1.12 9.68
C GLY A 421 -18.79 2.39 8.91
N LYS A 422 -17.84 3.35 8.77
CA LYS A 422 -18.01 4.55 7.94
C LYS A 422 -16.99 4.50 6.80
N PRO A 423 -17.42 4.38 5.53
CA PRO A 423 -16.50 4.27 4.40
C PRO A 423 -15.90 5.62 3.99
N ASP A 424 -14.66 5.61 3.51
CA ASP A 424 -14.03 6.73 2.80
C ASP A 424 -14.56 6.86 1.35
N LYS A 425 -14.86 5.73 0.70
CA LYS A 425 -15.33 5.61 -0.67
C LYS A 425 -16.51 4.65 -0.78
N ARG A 426 -17.60 5.10 -1.40
CA ARG A 426 -18.85 4.32 -1.51
C ARG A 426 -18.72 3.08 -2.40
N ILE A 427 -17.94 3.17 -3.48
CA ILE A 427 -17.81 2.05 -4.46
C ILE A 427 -17.04 0.87 -3.85
N PRO A 428 -15.82 1.02 -3.31
CA PRO A 428 -15.12 -0.06 -2.60
C PRO A 428 -15.93 -0.65 -1.45
N TYR A 429 -16.66 0.18 -0.71
CA TYR A 429 -17.53 -0.29 0.36
C TYR A 429 -18.69 -1.16 -0.14
N ALA A 430 -19.33 -0.76 -1.24
CA ALA A 430 -20.37 -1.57 -1.88
C ALA A 430 -19.83 -2.90 -2.39
N LEU A 431 -18.61 -2.90 -2.95
CA LEU A 431 -17.91 -4.09 -3.41
C LEU A 431 -17.62 -5.04 -2.24
N ALA A 432 -17.02 -4.55 -1.15
CA ALA A 432 -16.73 -5.33 0.05
C ALA A 432 -17.97 -6.09 0.54
N LYS A 433 -19.11 -5.40 0.61
CA LYS A 433 -20.39 -6.02 1.05
C LYS A 433 -20.89 -7.13 0.15
N THR A 434 -20.45 -7.23 -1.09
CA THR A 434 -20.83 -8.35 -1.98
C THR A 434 -20.18 -9.67 -1.59
N HIS A 435 -19.06 -9.65 -0.86
CA HIS A 435 -18.36 -10.84 -0.35
C HIS A 435 -18.91 -11.34 0.99
N TYR A 436 -19.53 -10.45 1.79
CA TYR A 436 -19.93 -10.74 3.17
C TYR A 436 -20.78 -12.01 3.30
N ALA A 437 -21.85 -12.12 2.52
CA ALA A 437 -22.79 -13.24 2.66
C ALA A 437 -22.14 -14.60 2.36
N ALA A 438 -21.20 -14.67 1.44
CA ALA A 438 -20.50 -15.90 1.09
C ALA A 438 -19.51 -16.29 2.20
N LEU A 439 -18.72 -15.35 2.69
CA LEU A 439 -17.76 -15.55 3.78
C LEU A 439 -18.45 -15.97 5.08
N ILE A 440 -19.52 -15.25 5.49
CA ILE A 440 -20.23 -15.54 6.74
C ILE A 440 -20.87 -16.94 6.71
N ARG A 441 -21.41 -17.38 5.55
CA ARG A 441 -21.97 -18.74 5.41
C ARG A 441 -20.92 -19.85 5.57
N SER A 442 -19.65 -19.56 5.26
CA SER A 442 -18.54 -20.50 5.50
C SER A 442 -17.96 -20.40 6.93
N GLY A 443 -18.55 -19.57 7.80
CA GLY A 443 -18.11 -19.46 9.20
C GLY A 443 -17.19 -18.27 9.49
N VAL A 444 -16.79 -17.47 8.48
CA VAL A 444 -16.01 -16.26 8.69
C VAL A 444 -16.84 -15.20 9.42
N LYS A 445 -16.33 -14.65 10.51
CA LYS A 445 -16.96 -13.56 11.25
C LYS A 445 -16.60 -12.21 10.64
N ILE A 446 -17.58 -11.34 10.46
CA ILE A 446 -17.37 -9.98 9.96
C ILE A 446 -17.99 -8.97 10.92
N SER A 447 -17.21 -7.97 11.29
CA SER A 447 -17.61 -6.88 12.18
C SER A 447 -17.27 -5.53 11.57
N GLU A 448 -18.18 -4.56 11.66
CA GLU A 448 -17.98 -3.19 11.18
C GLU A 448 -17.73 -2.25 12.35
N TRP A 449 -16.60 -1.58 12.36
CA TRP A 449 -16.22 -0.64 13.42
C TRP A 449 -17.02 0.66 13.33
N VAL A 450 -17.91 0.88 14.31
CA VAL A 450 -18.91 1.94 14.29
C VAL A 450 -18.34 3.36 14.40
N PRO A 451 -17.29 3.64 15.21
CA PRO A 451 -16.81 5.01 15.39
C PRO A 451 -16.31 5.69 14.12
N GLY A 452 -15.84 4.94 13.12
CA GLY A 452 -15.28 5.57 11.93
C GLY A 452 -14.69 4.63 10.89
N PHE A 453 -13.50 4.98 10.41
CA PHE A 453 -12.80 4.30 9.33
C PHE A 453 -11.62 3.50 9.87
N VAL A 454 -11.66 2.17 9.75
CA VAL A 454 -10.52 1.29 10.00
C VAL A 454 -9.61 1.31 8.78
N HIS A 455 -8.38 1.77 8.96
CA HIS A 455 -7.37 1.79 7.89
C HIS A 455 -6.15 0.89 8.21
N ALA A 456 -6.15 0.22 9.34
CA ALA A 456 -5.12 -0.75 9.72
C ALA A 456 -5.07 -1.92 8.73
N LYS A 457 -3.89 -2.46 8.47
CA LYS A 457 -3.64 -3.69 7.73
C LYS A 457 -2.86 -4.61 8.66
N VAL A 458 -3.60 -5.42 9.38
CA VAL A 458 -3.09 -6.26 10.45
C VAL A 458 -3.66 -7.65 10.33
N PHE A 459 -2.79 -8.64 10.44
CA PHE A 459 -3.12 -10.04 10.65
C PHE A 459 -2.45 -10.50 11.93
N VAL A 460 -3.18 -11.16 12.80
CA VAL A 460 -2.62 -11.80 14.00
C VAL A 460 -3.15 -13.23 14.08
N VAL A 461 -2.26 -14.18 14.35
CA VAL A 461 -2.52 -15.62 14.23
C VAL A 461 -2.01 -16.34 15.47
N ASP A 462 -2.91 -17.05 16.15
CA ASP A 462 -2.61 -18.02 17.21
C ASP A 462 -1.69 -17.52 18.33
N ASP A 463 -1.66 -16.21 18.63
CA ASP A 463 -0.75 -15.51 19.56
C ASP A 463 0.75 -15.61 19.19
N ARG A 464 1.08 -16.12 18.01
CA ARG A 464 2.46 -16.46 17.64
C ARG A 464 2.98 -15.76 16.40
N GLU A 465 2.08 -15.43 15.47
CA GLU A 465 2.46 -14.75 14.23
C GLU A 465 1.61 -13.50 14.01
N ALA A 466 2.22 -12.49 13.40
CA ALA A 466 1.49 -11.30 12.95
C ALA A 466 2.11 -10.70 11.70
N VAL A 467 1.28 -10.01 10.92
CA VAL A 467 1.73 -9.13 9.83
C VAL A 467 1.13 -7.75 10.06
N VAL A 468 1.97 -6.73 9.99
CA VAL A 468 1.57 -5.32 10.01
C VAL A 468 2.26 -4.60 8.86
N GLY A 469 1.49 -3.88 8.04
CA GLY A 469 2.07 -3.21 6.88
C GLY A 469 1.10 -2.30 6.14
N THR A 470 1.31 -2.23 4.82
CA THR A 470 0.57 -1.34 3.94
C THR A 470 -0.47 -2.07 3.08
N ILE A 471 -0.39 -3.41 2.99
CA ILE A 471 -1.10 -4.27 2.04
C ILE A 471 -2.57 -4.45 2.42
N ASN A 472 -3.48 -3.90 1.65
CA ASN A 472 -4.93 -4.11 1.83
C ASN A 472 -5.38 -5.44 1.22
N LEU A 473 -6.58 -5.90 1.63
CA LEU A 473 -7.29 -7.00 0.95
C LEU A 473 -8.11 -6.45 -0.24
N ASP A 474 -7.42 -5.88 -1.22
CA ASP A 474 -8.04 -5.41 -2.46
C ASP A 474 -7.10 -5.60 -3.68
N TYR A 475 -7.69 -5.63 -4.89
CA TYR A 475 -6.94 -5.85 -6.14
C TYR A 475 -5.82 -4.84 -6.36
N ARG A 476 -5.98 -3.58 -5.93
CA ARG A 476 -4.93 -2.58 -6.12
C ARG A 476 -3.70 -2.91 -5.31
N SER A 477 -3.87 -3.22 -4.03
CA SER A 477 -2.75 -3.59 -3.16
C SER A 477 -2.09 -4.91 -3.60
N LEU A 478 -2.90 -5.91 -3.98
CA LEU A 478 -2.38 -7.24 -4.28
C LEU A 478 -1.77 -7.38 -5.69
N TYR A 479 -2.14 -6.49 -6.65
CA TYR A 479 -1.74 -6.66 -8.07
C TYR A 479 -1.10 -5.43 -8.70
N HIS A 480 -1.25 -4.23 -8.10
CA HIS A 480 -0.88 -2.99 -8.78
C HIS A 480 -0.01 -2.03 -7.97
N HIS A 481 0.07 -2.19 -6.66
CA HIS A 481 0.83 -1.29 -5.82
C HIS A 481 2.18 -1.90 -5.43
N PHE A 482 3.17 -1.01 -5.26
CA PHE A 482 4.34 -1.32 -4.45
C PHE A 482 3.91 -1.21 -3.00
N GLU A 483 4.09 -2.28 -2.26
CA GLU A 483 3.68 -2.40 -0.87
C GLU A 483 4.83 -2.86 0.00
N ASP A 484 4.66 -2.77 1.33
CA ASP A 484 5.57 -3.35 2.30
C ASP A 484 4.81 -3.84 3.54
N ALA A 485 5.38 -4.83 4.21
CA ALA A 485 4.88 -5.28 5.49
C ALA A 485 5.99 -5.93 6.32
N VAL A 486 5.73 -6.12 7.60
CA VAL A 486 6.60 -6.87 8.52
C VAL A 486 5.85 -8.10 8.98
N TRP A 487 6.36 -9.28 8.61
CA TRP A 487 5.96 -10.55 9.20
C TRP A 487 6.77 -10.83 10.46
N MET A 488 6.10 -11.22 11.53
CA MET A 488 6.67 -11.46 12.85
C MET A 488 6.30 -12.85 13.36
N VAL A 489 7.24 -13.51 14.04
CA VAL A 489 7.02 -14.81 14.69
C VAL A 489 7.55 -14.73 16.12
N ASP A 490 6.71 -15.12 17.08
CA ASP A 490 7.00 -15.10 18.52
C ASP A 490 7.59 -13.77 19.03
N ALA A 491 7.29 -12.67 18.34
CA ALA A 491 7.73 -11.33 18.74
C ALA A 491 6.93 -10.82 19.97
N PRO A 492 7.58 -10.18 20.95
CA PRO A 492 6.94 -9.74 22.18
C PRO A 492 5.78 -8.76 22.00
N CYS A 493 5.65 -8.11 20.84
CA CYS A 493 4.56 -7.18 20.53
C CYS A 493 3.28 -7.89 20.05
N ILE A 494 3.29 -9.17 19.72
CA ILE A 494 2.13 -9.88 19.15
C ILE A 494 0.92 -9.87 20.09
N PRO A 495 1.05 -10.13 21.41
CA PRO A 495 -0.07 -10.00 22.33
C PRO A 495 -0.72 -8.60 22.33
N ALA A 496 0.08 -7.53 22.17
CA ALA A 496 -0.46 -6.17 22.11
C ALA A 496 -1.25 -5.92 20.81
N ILE A 497 -0.93 -6.62 19.72
CA ILE A 497 -1.67 -6.58 18.46
C ILE A 497 -3.03 -7.25 18.63
N GLU A 498 -3.07 -8.42 19.28
CA GLU A 498 -4.31 -9.12 19.58
C GLU A 498 -5.19 -8.33 20.55
N ASP A 499 -4.62 -7.78 21.61
CA ASP A 499 -5.33 -6.90 22.55
C ASP A 499 -5.95 -5.69 21.85
N ASP A 500 -5.26 -5.11 20.87
CA ASP A 500 -5.79 -4.00 20.09
C ASP A 500 -6.94 -4.43 19.18
N PHE A 501 -6.86 -5.62 18.57
CA PHE A 501 -7.97 -6.21 17.82
C PHE A 501 -9.18 -6.40 18.73
N GLN A 502 -9.03 -7.00 19.90
CA GLN A 502 -10.12 -7.26 20.83
C GLN A 502 -10.75 -5.95 21.36
N ARG A 503 -9.95 -4.95 21.71
CA ARG A 503 -10.46 -3.61 22.09
C ARG A 503 -11.23 -2.95 20.94
N THR A 504 -10.75 -3.09 19.71
CA THR A 504 -11.44 -2.55 18.52
C THR A 504 -12.77 -3.26 18.30
N LEU A 505 -12.79 -4.59 18.49
CA LEU A 505 -13.97 -5.43 18.34
C LEU A 505 -15.11 -5.04 19.28
N THR A 506 -14.81 -4.59 20.51
CA THR A 506 -15.85 -4.13 21.46
C THR A 506 -16.66 -2.93 20.94
N GLN A 507 -16.15 -2.21 19.94
CA GLN A 507 -16.79 -1.05 19.34
C GLN A 507 -17.39 -1.36 17.97
N CYS A 508 -17.47 -2.64 17.60
CA CYS A 508 -17.94 -3.08 16.30
C CYS A 508 -19.40 -3.54 16.35
N ARG A 509 -20.06 -3.44 15.23
CA ARG A 509 -21.34 -4.10 14.94
C ARG A 509 -21.05 -5.40 14.21
N THR A 510 -21.50 -6.52 14.75
CA THR A 510 -21.45 -7.81 14.06
C THR A 510 -22.39 -7.82 12.86
N VAL A 511 -21.96 -8.40 11.75
CA VAL A 511 -22.73 -8.53 10.52
C VAL A 511 -23.21 -9.98 10.38
N GLU A 512 -24.50 -10.17 10.12
CA GLU A 512 -25.10 -11.47 9.84
C GLU A 512 -25.26 -11.68 8.32
N ALA A 513 -25.40 -12.95 7.88
CA ALA A 513 -25.57 -13.31 6.46
C ALA A 513 -26.94 -12.93 5.89
N THR A 514 -27.62 -11.94 6.44
CA THR A 514 -28.91 -11.45 5.98
C THR A 514 -28.78 -10.19 5.13
N THR A 515 -29.67 -10.03 4.16
CA THR A 515 -29.68 -8.81 3.33
C THR A 515 -29.85 -7.55 4.18
N GLN A 516 -30.68 -7.60 5.23
CA GLN A 516 -30.92 -6.47 6.10
C GLN A 516 -29.67 -6.12 6.91
N SER A 517 -28.97 -7.10 7.48
CA SER A 517 -27.75 -6.86 8.26
C SER A 517 -26.62 -6.29 7.40
N ILE A 518 -26.42 -6.85 6.18
CA ILE A 518 -25.36 -6.43 5.26
C ILE A 518 -25.62 -5.04 4.69
N TRP A 519 -26.82 -4.82 4.14
CA TRP A 519 -27.10 -3.62 3.31
C TRP A 519 -27.86 -2.52 4.05
N GLN A 520 -28.47 -2.80 5.20
CA GLN A 520 -29.20 -1.82 6.03
C GLN A 520 -30.21 -0.99 5.24
N GLY A 521 -30.95 -1.63 4.32
CA GLY A 521 -31.93 -0.96 3.47
C GLY A 521 -31.36 -0.17 2.29
N GLN A 522 -30.05 -0.13 2.08
CA GLN A 522 -29.37 0.62 1.01
C GLN A 522 -29.45 -0.10 -0.35
N THR A 523 -30.62 -0.13 -0.97
CA THR A 523 -30.88 -0.88 -2.22
C THR A 523 -30.01 -0.40 -3.38
N LEU A 524 -29.83 0.91 -3.54
CA LEU A 524 -28.98 1.48 -4.59
C LEU A 524 -27.52 1.07 -4.42
N LEU A 525 -26.99 1.10 -3.20
CA LEU A 525 -25.63 0.66 -2.91
C LEU A 525 -25.44 -0.83 -3.23
N ARG A 526 -26.46 -1.66 -2.92
CA ARG A 526 -26.47 -3.10 -3.26
C ARG A 526 -26.41 -3.33 -4.77
N LEU A 527 -27.20 -2.59 -5.55
CA LEU A 527 -27.20 -2.68 -7.01
C LEU A 527 -25.83 -2.24 -7.57
N THR A 528 -25.31 -1.12 -7.10
CA THR A 528 -23.97 -0.61 -7.47
C THR A 528 -22.89 -1.66 -7.19
N GLY A 529 -22.87 -2.26 -6.00
CA GLY A 529 -21.89 -3.29 -5.65
C GLY A 529 -21.91 -4.48 -6.60
N ARG A 530 -23.11 -4.97 -6.95
CA ARG A 530 -23.28 -6.10 -7.88
C ARG A 530 -22.81 -5.78 -9.30
N LEU A 531 -23.12 -4.59 -9.80
CA LEU A 531 -22.69 -4.15 -11.14
C LEU A 531 -21.15 -3.96 -11.19
N VAL A 532 -20.61 -3.31 -10.17
CA VAL A 532 -19.17 -3.01 -10.12
C VAL A 532 -18.35 -4.28 -9.87
N LYS A 533 -18.91 -5.31 -9.22
CA LYS A 533 -18.21 -6.60 -9.03
C LYS A 533 -17.76 -7.23 -10.36
N ALA A 534 -18.52 -7.03 -11.43
CA ALA A 534 -18.17 -7.57 -12.76
C ALA A 534 -16.90 -6.95 -13.35
N ILE A 535 -16.49 -5.76 -12.88
CA ILE A 535 -15.31 -5.03 -13.37
C ILE A 535 -14.27 -4.78 -12.23
N ALA A 536 -14.47 -5.39 -11.06
CA ALA A 536 -13.60 -5.21 -9.90
C ALA A 536 -12.10 -5.40 -10.20
N PRO A 537 -11.67 -6.41 -11.01
CA PRO A 537 -10.27 -6.59 -11.36
C PRO A 537 -9.65 -5.48 -12.21
N LEU A 538 -10.45 -4.56 -12.74
CA LEU A 538 -9.99 -3.40 -13.51
C LEU A 538 -9.97 -2.10 -12.68
N LEU A 539 -10.50 -2.12 -11.44
CA LEU A 539 -10.58 -0.98 -10.54
C LEU A 539 -9.41 -0.96 -9.57
#